data_f242a6dfa30b80f23dfdab8c5be0a945
#
_entry.id   f242a6dfa30b80f23dfdab8c5be0a945
#
_cell.length_a   1.000
_cell.length_b   1.000
_cell.length_c   1.000
_cell.angle_alpha   90.00
_cell.angle_beta   90.00
_cell.angle_gamma   90.00
#
_symmetry.space_group_name_H-M   'P 1'
#
loop_
_entity.id
_entity.type
_entity.pdbx_description
1 polymer ?
#
loop_
_entity_poly.entity_id
_entity_poly.type
_entity_poly.pdbx_seq_one_letter_code
_entity_poly.pdbx_strand_id
1 'polypeptide(L)'
;MKRKIFILLSLLMVAVSVSAQRVRFEMTFESTAPADLSKVYVQPLNVGEDSRTVPLRLKGSMYTANVPVSTSGFYELVLVINNGQWMSTVYSVTGKNVKLNVKFDGSSIVERSTVDNRALSALNSLVSANNRRLWLESGLGDDELKSLVTDCFTVTDSIIKATKPSAAVVDYLRAWAYTSAQSLYSMIPRTQERKAPFTKDEVFPSVSNGLFDNERAILLPSVRQFIYAEIATSGVSGLDKLLGVLYERYKCEAVRATVADMVVERFLTQYDYASDFDGGLDYLKRVVKDFALSNHYIDNYMKHKAMIVGADFPENVVLVDAKGNKVDFSTFEGKYVYIDLWASWCGPCCKEVPYLQALEKELEGGDVVFVSISVDTDAEAWKAKMEQLNMHGNQLIDRDGELCNMLNVEGIPFFVVYDKKGKLHTYGALRPSSGAPLKQFLQDLP
;
A
#
# COMPACT_ATOMS: atom_id res chain seq x y z
N MET A 1 59.28 -26.81 6.33
CA MET A 1 58.82 -25.42 6.42
C MET A 1 57.97 -25.09 5.21
N LYS A 2 56.63 -25.15 5.35
CA LYS A 2 55.65 -24.79 4.31
C LYS A 2 55.02 -23.46 4.73
N ARG A 3 55.33 -22.37 4.00
CA ARG A 3 54.68 -21.06 4.16
C ARG A 3 53.27 -21.14 3.60
N LYS A 4 52.27 -20.95 4.46
CA LYS A 4 50.89 -20.70 4.05
C LYS A 4 50.80 -19.23 3.64
N ILE A 5 50.51 -18.99 2.36
CA ILE A 5 50.17 -17.69 1.83
C ILE A 5 48.65 -17.47 2.16
N PHE A 6 48.39 -16.58 3.08
CA PHE A 6 47.02 -16.03 3.28
C PHE A 6 46.78 -15.00 2.16
N ILE A 7 45.94 -15.32 1.20
CA ILE A 7 45.39 -14.35 0.27
C ILE A 7 44.24 -13.66 1.00
N LEU A 8 44.52 -12.44 1.44
CA LEU A 8 43.51 -11.51 1.95
C LEU A 8 42.76 -10.97 0.70
N LEU A 9 41.60 -11.55 0.39
CA LEU A 9 40.64 -10.90 -0.53
C LEU A 9 40.05 -9.75 0.21
N SER A 10 40.63 -8.56 0.08
CA SER A 10 39.95 -7.31 0.41
C SER A 10 38.84 -7.11 -0.63
N LEU A 11 37.62 -7.45 -0.25
CA LEU A 11 36.43 -6.93 -0.92
C LEU A 11 36.47 -5.41 -0.76
N LEU A 12 36.99 -4.72 -1.74
CA LEU A 12 36.72 -3.31 -1.96
C LEU A 12 35.24 -3.24 -2.32
N MET A 13 34.40 -3.01 -1.33
CA MET A 13 33.08 -2.44 -1.59
C MET A 13 33.33 -1.03 -2.13
N VAL A 14 33.46 -0.93 -3.45
CA VAL A 14 33.23 0.32 -4.12
C VAL A 14 31.75 0.58 -3.93
N ALA A 15 31.43 1.35 -2.90
CA ALA A 15 30.17 2.06 -2.83
C ALA A 15 30.20 3.04 -4.02
N VAL A 16 29.86 2.55 -5.20
CA VAL A 16 29.41 3.40 -6.28
C VAL A 16 28.15 4.03 -5.73
N SER A 17 28.28 5.26 -5.25
CA SER A 17 27.14 6.15 -5.13
C SER A 17 26.60 6.27 -6.55
N VAL A 18 25.65 5.41 -6.90
CA VAL A 18 24.81 5.58 -8.07
C VAL A 18 24.03 6.85 -7.74
N SER A 19 24.59 8.01 -8.10
CA SER A 19 23.79 9.22 -8.19
C SER A 19 22.67 8.81 -9.11
N ALA A 20 21.44 8.68 -8.56
CA ALA A 20 20.31 8.17 -9.30
C ALA A 20 20.23 8.96 -10.61
N GLN A 21 20.57 8.30 -11.73
CA GLN A 21 20.53 8.96 -13.03
C GLN A 21 19.14 9.53 -13.19
N ARG A 22 19.08 10.79 -13.61
CA ARG A 22 17.81 11.48 -13.83
C ARG A 22 17.65 11.79 -15.30
N VAL A 23 16.43 11.65 -15.78
CA VAL A 23 16.03 12.05 -17.12
C VAL A 23 15.15 13.28 -17.03
N ARG A 24 15.30 14.15 -18.01
CA ARG A 24 14.46 15.35 -18.11
C ARG A 24 13.15 14.99 -18.80
N PHE A 25 12.05 15.26 -18.11
CA PHE A 25 10.70 15.24 -18.65
C PHE A 25 10.31 16.64 -19.11
N GLU A 26 9.75 16.71 -20.32
CA GLU A 26 9.17 17.90 -20.94
C GLU A 26 7.80 17.52 -21.50
N MET A 27 6.75 18.20 -21.07
CA MET A 27 5.38 17.92 -21.48
C MET A 27 4.67 19.19 -21.97
N THR A 28 4.08 19.13 -23.15
CA THR A 28 3.06 20.05 -23.60
C THR A 28 1.68 19.49 -23.32
N PHE A 29 0.75 20.37 -22.97
CA PHE A 29 -0.64 20.01 -22.71
C PHE A 29 -1.57 20.84 -23.57
N GLU A 30 -2.45 20.17 -24.30
CA GLU A 30 -3.51 20.76 -25.09
C GLU A 30 -4.86 20.18 -24.66
N SER A 31 -5.91 20.99 -24.68
CA SER A 31 -7.26 20.51 -24.42
C SER A 31 -8.22 21.02 -25.47
N THR A 32 -9.13 20.14 -25.90
CA THR A 32 -10.28 20.46 -26.77
C THR A 32 -11.59 20.57 -25.97
N ALA A 33 -11.54 20.30 -24.67
CA ALA A 33 -12.63 20.46 -23.72
C ALA A 33 -12.21 21.47 -22.63
N PRO A 34 -13.14 22.07 -21.88
CA PRO A 34 -12.81 22.88 -20.72
C PRO A 34 -11.97 22.07 -19.73
N ALA A 35 -10.76 22.54 -19.45
CA ALA A 35 -9.82 21.84 -18.60
C ALA A 35 -9.00 22.82 -17.75
N ASP A 36 -9.09 22.66 -16.45
CA ASP A 36 -8.18 23.26 -15.47
C ASP A 36 -7.16 22.19 -15.04
N LEU A 37 -5.95 22.24 -15.63
CA LEU A 37 -4.84 21.36 -15.29
C LEU A 37 -4.10 21.93 -14.08
N SER A 38 -4.45 21.46 -12.89
CA SER A 38 -3.92 21.99 -11.63
C SER A 38 -2.58 21.36 -11.23
N LYS A 39 -2.37 20.07 -11.52
CA LYS A 39 -1.14 19.34 -11.13
C LYS A 39 -0.77 18.28 -12.17
N VAL A 40 0.54 18.07 -12.32
CA VAL A 40 1.13 17.02 -13.16
C VAL A 40 2.21 16.31 -12.37
N TYR A 41 2.17 14.98 -12.36
CA TYR A 41 3.16 14.14 -11.72
C TYR A 41 3.65 13.05 -12.66
N VAL A 42 4.88 12.61 -12.45
CA VAL A 42 5.44 11.43 -13.11
C VAL A 42 6.06 10.51 -12.06
N GLN A 43 5.81 9.23 -12.20
CA GLN A 43 6.37 8.19 -11.35
C GLN A 43 7.05 7.13 -12.21
N PRO A 44 8.34 6.80 -11.99
CA PRO A 44 8.97 5.65 -12.64
C PRO A 44 8.27 4.36 -12.23
N LEU A 45 7.98 3.47 -13.17
CA LEU A 45 7.48 2.12 -12.87
C LEU A 45 8.68 1.17 -12.78
N ASN A 46 9.09 0.86 -11.56
CA ASN A 46 10.18 -0.05 -11.24
C ASN A 46 9.66 -1.20 -10.35
N VAL A 47 10.37 -2.32 -10.37
CA VAL A 47 10.13 -3.43 -9.45
C VAL A 47 11.05 -3.25 -8.24
N GLY A 48 10.50 -3.20 -7.03
CA GLY A 48 11.26 -3.29 -5.79
C GLY A 48 12.00 -2.03 -5.32
N GLU A 49 11.88 -0.88 -5.99
CA GLU A 49 12.57 0.35 -5.62
C GLU A 49 11.70 1.60 -5.58
N ASP A 50 12.27 2.63 -4.94
CA ASP A 50 11.77 3.97 -4.70
C ASP A 50 11.13 4.62 -5.95
N SER A 51 9.86 4.36 -6.15
CA SER A 51 9.05 4.94 -7.22
C SER A 51 8.43 6.28 -6.78
N ARG A 52 9.28 7.21 -6.29
CA ARG A 52 8.80 8.52 -5.85
C ARG A 52 8.11 9.28 -6.96
N THR A 53 6.92 9.74 -6.66
CA THR A 53 6.17 10.63 -7.52
C THR A 53 6.86 11.99 -7.60
N VAL A 54 7.16 12.46 -8.82
CA VAL A 54 7.84 13.74 -9.06
C VAL A 54 6.88 14.72 -9.72
N PRO A 55 6.63 15.89 -9.12
CA PRO A 55 5.80 16.92 -9.74
C PRO A 55 6.53 17.59 -10.91
N LEU A 56 5.84 17.76 -12.04
CA LEU A 56 6.28 18.61 -13.14
C LEU A 56 5.84 20.06 -12.89
N ARG A 57 6.76 20.99 -13.07
CA ARG A 57 6.51 22.43 -12.90
C ARG A 57 6.37 23.13 -14.24
N LEU A 58 5.39 23.98 -14.36
CA LEU A 58 5.18 24.81 -15.56
C LEU A 58 6.32 25.83 -15.71
N LYS A 59 6.95 25.83 -16.88
CA LYS A 59 7.94 26.82 -17.31
C LYS A 59 7.55 27.32 -18.70
N GLY A 60 7.03 28.56 -18.78
CA GLY A 60 6.42 29.07 -20.01
C GLY A 60 5.18 28.25 -20.35
N SER A 61 5.17 27.60 -21.52
CA SER A 61 4.07 26.73 -21.98
C SER A 61 4.33 25.25 -21.78
N MET A 62 5.38 24.86 -21.04
CA MET A 62 5.84 23.50 -20.95
C MET A 62 6.01 23.08 -19.48
N TYR A 63 5.50 21.89 -19.13
CA TYR A 63 5.73 21.27 -17.84
C TYR A 63 7.05 20.52 -17.84
N THR A 64 7.90 20.73 -16.83
CA THR A 64 9.24 20.11 -16.78
C THR A 64 9.59 19.56 -15.41
N ALA A 65 10.33 18.46 -15.37
CA ALA A 65 10.96 17.91 -14.18
C ALA A 65 12.21 17.09 -14.51
N ASN A 66 13.07 16.89 -13.52
CA ASN A 66 14.10 15.84 -13.55
C ASN A 66 13.58 14.66 -12.75
N VAL A 67 13.31 13.55 -13.41
CA VAL A 67 12.69 12.35 -12.85
C VAL A 67 13.74 11.26 -12.74
N PRO A 68 13.73 10.40 -11.67
CA PRO A 68 14.60 9.23 -11.62
C PRO A 68 14.42 8.37 -12.88
N VAL A 69 15.50 7.75 -13.35
CA VAL A 69 15.43 6.84 -14.50
C VAL A 69 14.60 5.63 -14.13
N SER A 70 13.62 5.29 -14.95
CA SER A 70 12.98 3.99 -14.89
C SER A 70 13.89 2.94 -15.56
N THR A 71 14.28 1.90 -14.82
CA THR A 71 15.06 0.78 -15.35
C THR A 71 14.29 -0.02 -16.38
N SER A 72 12.95 -0.03 -16.27
CA SER A 72 12.06 -0.67 -17.24
C SER A 72 11.77 0.18 -18.48
N GLY A 73 12.01 1.49 -18.42
CA GLY A 73 11.58 2.46 -19.42
C GLY A 73 10.13 2.93 -19.30
N PHE A 74 9.34 2.35 -18.38
CA PHE A 74 7.95 2.74 -18.17
C PHE A 74 7.78 3.75 -17.05
N TYR A 75 6.83 4.65 -17.24
CA TYR A 75 6.45 5.69 -16.27
C TYR A 75 4.94 5.82 -16.21
N GLU A 76 4.43 6.17 -15.05
CA GLU A 76 3.04 6.59 -14.91
C GLU A 76 2.96 8.11 -14.90
N LEU A 77 2.21 8.66 -15.83
CA LEU A 77 1.89 10.08 -15.91
C LEU A 77 0.52 10.31 -15.26
N VAL A 78 0.48 11.19 -14.27
CA VAL A 78 -0.74 11.54 -13.55
C VAL A 78 -1.05 13.01 -13.75
N LEU A 79 -2.24 13.34 -14.23
CA LEU A 79 -2.74 14.69 -14.40
C LEU A 79 -3.96 14.90 -13.49
N VAL A 80 -4.01 16.04 -12.82
CA VAL A 80 -5.21 16.47 -12.08
C VAL A 80 -5.90 17.56 -12.89
N ILE A 81 -7.01 17.18 -13.52
CA ILE A 81 -7.80 18.04 -14.42
C ILE A 81 -9.21 18.17 -13.85
N ASN A 82 -9.69 19.39 -13.65
CA ASN A 82 -11.04 19.67 -13.11
C ASN A 82 -11.31 18.91 -11.80
N ASN A 83 -10.32 18.82 -10.90
CA ASN A 83 -10.31 18.05 -9.66
C ASN A 83 -10.42 16.51 -9.83
N GLY A 84 -10.45 16.01 -11.06
CA GLY A 84 -10.36 14.58 -11.39
C GLY A 84 -8.92 14.15 -11.65
N GLN A 85 -8.59 12.92 -11.27
CA GLN A 85 -7.28 12.33 -11.54
C GLN A 85 -7.32 11.47 -12.78
N TRP A 86 -6.38 11.71 -13.69
CA TRP A 86 -6.22 11.01 -14.96
C TRP A 86 -4.84 10.39 -15.03
N MET A 87 -4.76 9.14 -15.41
CA MET A 87 -3.50 8.39 -15.48
C MET A 87 -3.25 7.85 -16.89
N SER A 88 -1.99 7.82 -17.28
CA SER A 88 -1.55 7.20 -18.53
C SER A 88 -0.15 6.63 -18.35
N THR A 89 0.06 5.43 -18.86
CA THR A 89 1.41 4.85 -18.94
C THR A 89 2.13 5.43 -20.14
N VAL A 90 3.37 5.84 -19.95
CA VAL A 90 4.29 6.30 -20.99
C VAL A 90 5.57 5.47 -20.98
N TYR A 91 6.15 5.29 -22.15
CA TYR A 91 7.39 4.54 -22.35
C TYR A 91 8.46 5.44 -22.97
N SER A 92 9.67 5.31 -22.47
CA SER A 92 10.87 5.90 -23.08
C SER A 92 12.05 4.95 -22.95
N VAL A 93 12.91 4.95 -23.95
CA VAL A 93 14.17 4.18 -23.87
C VAL A 93 14.95 4.65 -22.65
N THR A 94 15.37 3.71 -21.83
CA THR A 94 16.06 3.95 -20.56
C THR A 94 17.20 4.97 -20.70
N GLY A 95 17.18 5.98 -19.81
CA GLY A 95 18.20 7.04 -19.75
C GLY A 95 18.05 8.16 -20.77
N LYS A 96 17.06 8.14 -21.69
CA LYS A 96 16.80 9.23 -22.62
C LYS A 96 15.81 10.23 -22.04
N ASN A 97 16.01 11.52 -22.36
CA ASN A 97 15.03 12.56 -22.04
C ASN A 97 13.68 12.26 -22.68
N VAL A 98 12.62 12.55 -21.95
CA VAL A 98 11.23 12.23 -22.33
C VAL A 98 10.52 13.50 -22.75
N LYS A 99 10.03 13.54 -24.00
CA LYS A 99 9.17 14.63 -24.50
C LYS A 99 7.77 14.06 -24.73
N LEU A 100 6.77 14.67 -24.11
CA LEU A 100 5.38 14.23 -24.16
C LEU A 100 4.51 15.34 -24.80
N ASN A 101 3.62 14.91 -25.69
CA ASN A 101 2.57 15.75 -26.25
C ASN A 101 1.23 15.18 -25.81
N VAL A 102 0.66 15.75 -24.75
CA VAL A 102 -0.54 15.27 -24.11
C VAL A 102 -1.75 16.08 -24.54
N LYS A 103 -2.81 15.41 -24.97
CA LYS A 103 -4.07 16.03 -25.33
C LYS A 103 -5.20 15.46 -24.46
N PHE A 104 -6.05 16.36 -23.97
CA PHE A 104 -7.26 16.01 -23.24
C PHE A 104 -8.50 16.39 -24.05
N ASP A 105 -9.44 15.46 -24.19
CA ASP A 105 -10.69 15.63 -24.96
C ASP A 105 -11.95 15.71 -24.07
N GLY A 106 -11.77 15.76 -22.74
CA GLY A 106 -12.85 15.71 -21.77
C GLY A 106 -13.19 14.29 -21.29
N SER A 107 -12.72 13.26 -21.97
CA SER A 107 -13.03 11.86 -21.67
C SER A 107 -11.80 10.96 -21.52
N SER A 108 -10.67 11.40 -22.09
CA SER A 108 -9.41 10.65 -22.06
C SER A 108 -8.21 11.58 -22.18
N ILE A 109 -7.05 11.09 -21.75
CA ILE A 109 -5.75 11.70 -22.06
C ILE A 109 -5.03 10.83 -23.09
N VAL A 110 -4.52 11.46 -24.13
CA VAL A 110 -3.79 10.81 -25.23
C VAL A 110 -2.39 11.38 -25.33
N GLU A 111 -1.37 10.54 -25.23
CA GLU A 111 0.01 10.87 -25.46
C GLU A 111 0.42 10.42 -26.87
N ARG A 112 1.03 11.30 -27.66
CA ARG A 112 1.27 11.08 -29.10
C ARG A 112 2.73 11.24 -29.55
N SER A 113 3.67 11.36 -28.62
CA SER A 113 5.07 11.69 -28.96
C SER A 113 5.79 10.61 -29.76
N THR A 114 5.59 9.34 -29.40
CA THR A 114 6.25 8.20 -30.02
C THR A 114 5.26 7.15 -30.52
N VAL A 115 5.76 6.20 -31.31
CA VAL A 115 4.96 5.04 -31.73
C VAL A 115 4.52 4.22 -30.52
N ASP A 116 5.43 3.99 -29.57
CA ASP A 116 5.16 3.25 -28.35
C ASP A 116 4.08 3.93 -27.51
N ASN A 117 4.18 5.23 -27.30
CA ASN A 117 3.21 5.98 -26.51
C ASN A 117 1.85 6.10 -27.20
N ARG A 118 1.81 6.19 -28.54
CA ARG A 118 0.54 6.10 -29.27
C ARG A 118 -0.15 4.76 -29.07
N ALA A 119 0.60 3.66 -29.06
CA ALA A 119 0.04 2.32 -28.84
C ALA A 119 -0.51 2.20 -27.39
N LEU A 120 0.25 2.65 -26.39
CA LEU A 120 -0.18 2.67 -24.98
C LEU A 120 -1.44 3.52 -24.79
N SER A 121 -1.48 4.72 -25.35
CA SER A 121 -2.64 5.61 -25.26
C SER A 121 -3.87 5.04 -25.96
N ALA A 122 -3.71 4.36 -27.09
CA ALA A 122 -4.83 3.74 -27.79
C ALA A 122 -5.49 2.63 -26.93
N LEU A 123 -4.68 1.79 -26.28
CA LEU A 123 -5.21 0.78 -25.37
C LEU A 123 -5.85 1.41 -24.12
N ASN A 124 -5.23 2.45 -23.55
CA ASN A 124 -5.79 3.15 -22.40
C ASN A 124 -7.17 3.74 -22.73
N SER A 125 -7.34 4.34 -23.91
CA SER A 125 -8.62 4.88 -24.37
C SER A 125 -9.68 3.79 -24.53
N LEU A 126 -9.32 2.63 -25.11
CA LEU A 126 -10.22 1.48 -25.24
C LEU A 126 -10.67 0.98 -23.86
N VAL A 127 -9.72 0.68 -22.98
CA VAL A 127 -10.02 0.14 -21.63
C VAL A 127 -10.89 1.11 -20.84
N SER A 128 -10.59 2.42 -20.92
CA SER A 128 -11.39 3.46 -20.25
C SER A 128 -12.81 3.55 -20.82
N ALA A 129 -12.97 3.46 -22.13
CA ALA A 129 -14.28 3.46 -22.78
C ALA A 129 -15.10 2.22 -22.40
N ASN A 130 -14.51 1.02 -22.44
CA ASN A 130 -15.18 -0.23 -22.08
C ASN A 130 -15.58 -0.24 -20.58
N ASN A 131 -14.72 0.21 -19.68
CA ASN A 131 -15.07 0.36 -18.28
C ASN A 131 -16.24 1.33 -18.08
N ARG A 132 -16.21 2.49 -18.74
CA ARG A 132 -17.29 3.48 -18.65
C ARG A 132 -18.62 2.89 -19.12
N ARG A 133 -18.66 2.21 -20.27
CA ARG A 133 -19.85 1.54 -20.76
C ARG A 133 -20.39 0.53 -19.75
N LEU A 134 -19.53 -0.35 -19.25
CA LEU A 134 -19.92 -1.36 -18.28
C LEU A 134 -20.52 -0.79 -16.97
N TRP A 135 -20.03 0.39 -16.52
CA TRP A 135 -20.49 1.03 -15.30
C TRP A 135 -21.70 1.94 -15.46
N LEU A 136 -21.84 2.59 -16.61
CA LEU A 136 -22.88 3.62 -16.82
C LEU A 136 -24.07 3.13 -17.64
N GLU A 137 -23.91 2.08 -18.44
CA GLU A 137 -24.97 1.53 -19.26
C GLU A 137 -25.56 0.30 -18.56
N SER A 138 -26.85 0.35 -18.21
CA SER A 138 -27.59 -0.79 -17.67
C SER A 138 -28.24 -1.60 -18.81
N GLY A 139 -28.34 -2.92 -18.63
CA GLY A 139 -29.05 -3.78 -19.56
C GLY A 139 -28.32 -4.03 -20.89
N LEU A 140 -27.00 -3.99 -20.88
CA LEU A 140 -26.19 -4.36 -22.05
C LEU A 140 -26.54 -5.77 -22.52
N GLY A 141 -26.68 -5.96 -23.86
CA GLY A 141 -26.94 -7.26 -24.48
C GLY A 141 -25.76 -8.23 -24.32
N ASP A 142 -26.03 -9.54 -24.57
CA ASP A 142 -24.99 -10.57 -24.38
C ASP A 142 -23.82 -10.36 -25.33
N ASP A 143 -24.08 -9.99 -26.60
CA ASP A 143 -23.02 -9.72 -27.57
C ASP A 143 -22.22 -8.46 -27.21
N GLU A 144 -22.86 -7.44 -26.64
CA GLU A 144 -22.19 -6.22 -26.19
C GLU A 144 -21.27 -6.51 -25.04
N LEU A 145 -21.72 -7.25 -24.02
CA LEU A 145 -20.89 -7.68 -22.90
C LEU A 145 -19.70 -8.53 -23.35
N LYS A 146 -19.95 -9.44 -24.30
CA LYS A 146 -18.90 -10.26 -24.89
C LYS A 146 -17.88 -9.41 -25.65
N SER A 147 -18.35 -8.42 -26.43
CA SER A 147 -17.48 -7.48 -27.15
C SER A 147 -16.61 -6.67 -26.20
N LEU A 148 -17.15 -6.10 -25.11
CA LEU A 148 -16.35 -5.35 -24.16
C LEU A 148 -15.13 -6.13 -23.64
N VAL A 149 -15.27 -7.44 -23.45
CA VAL A 149 -14.18 -8.31 -23.00
C VAL A 149 -13.24 -8.67 -24.15
N THR A 150 -13.77 -9.12 -25.28
CA THR A 150 -12.96 -9.61 -26.42
C THR A 150 -12.23 -8.48 -27.15
N ASP A 151 -12.77 -7.26 -27.15
CA ASP A 151 -12.11 -6.09 -27.75
C ASP A 151 -10.78 -5.76 -27.07
N CYS A 152 -10.61 -6.09 -25.80
CA CYS A 152 -9.32 -5.97 -25.15
C CYS A 152 -8.23 -6.73 -25.93
N PHE A 153 -8.52 -7.85 -26.53
CA PHE A 153 -7.57 -8.67 -27.30
C PHE A 153 -7.50 -8.24 -28.76
N THR A 154 -8.64 -8.22 -29.44
CA THR A 154 -8.73 -7.98 -30.89
C THR A 154 -8.27 -6.58 -31.28
N VAL A 155 -8.64 -5.57 -30.49
CA VAL A 155 -8.21 -4.19 -30.73
C VAL A 155 -6.74 -4.02 -30.35
N THR A 156 -6.26 -4.67 -29.27
CA THR A 156 -4.84 -4.64 -28.93
C THR A 156 -3.96 -5.22 -30.03
N ASP A 157 -4.34 -6.36 -30.62
CA ASP A 157 -3.60 -6.93 -31.75
C ASP A 157 -3.64 -6.00 -32.98
N SER A 158 -4.77 -5.34 -33.22
CA SER A 158 -4.91 -4.33 -34.28
C SER A 158 -4.01 -3.11 -34.03
N ILE A 159 -3.93 -2.62 -32.78
CA ILE A 159 -3.03 -1.54 -32.38
C ILE A 159 -1.58 -1.95 -32.62
N ILE A 160 -1.16 -3.13 -32.16
CA ILE A 160 0.20 -3.65 -32.34
C ILE A 160 0.56 -3.74 -33.83
N LYS A 161 -0.33 -4.30 -34.65
CA LYS A 161 -0.15 -4.44 -36.09
C LYS A 161 -0.03 -3.08 -36.80
N ALA A 162 -0.86 -2.13 -36.42
CA ALA A 162 -0.91 -0.80 -37.06
C ALA A 162 0.27 0.10 -36.64
N THR A 163 0.64 0.08 -35.36
CA THR A 163 1.66 0.98 -34.81
C THR A 163 3.06 0.39 -34.83
N LYS A 164 3.20 -0.94 -34.78
CA LYS A 164 4.47 -1.67 -34.70
C LYS A 164 5.35 -1.14 -33.56
N PRO A 165 4.88 -1.17 -32.31
CA PRO A 165 5.64 -0.68 -31.18
C PRO A 165 6.83 -1.59 -30.87
N SER A 166 7.72 -1.14 -29.97
CA SER A 166 8.85 -1.95 -29.50
C SER A 166 8.38 -3.23 -28.79
N ALA A 167 9.23 -4.26 -28.79
CA ALA A 167 8.92 -5.54 -28.14
C ALA A 167 8.54 -5.34 -26.66
N ALA A 168 9.22 -4.42 -25.97
CA ALA A 168 8.91 -4.10 -24.57
C ALA A 168 7.46 -3.63 -24.39
N VAL A 169 6.97 -2.80 -25.30
CA VAL A 169 5.61 -2.28 -25.25
C VAL A 169 4.60 -3.34 -25.72
N VAL A 170 4.95 -4.21 -26.66
CA VAL A 170 4.09 -5.34 -27.07
C VAL A 170 3.77 -6.24 -25.88
N ASP A 171 4.80 -6.66 -25.13
CA ASP A 171 4.62 -7.52 -23.95
C ASP A 171 3.71 -6.85 -22.91
N TYR A 172 3.97 -5.57 -22.64
CA TYR A 172 3.17 -4.77 -21.71
C TYR A 172 1.70 -4.63 -22.15
N LEU A 173 1.46 -4.30 -23.43
CA LEU A 173 0.11 -4.15 -24.00
C LEU A 173 -0.70 -5.45 -23.89
N ARG A 174 -0.10 -6.59 -24.21
CA ARG A 174 -0.78 -7.90 -24.15
C ARG A 174 -1.14 -8.28 -22.72
N ALA A 175 -0.22 -8.08 -21.76
CA ALA A 175 -0.49 -8.34 -20.37
C ALA A 175 -1.59 -7.41 -19.83
N TRP A 176 -1.55 -6.13 -20.20
CA TRP A 176 -2.58 -5.16 -19.82
C TRP A 176 -3.96 -5.48 -20.43
N ALA A 177 -4.01 -5.84 -21.72
CA ALA A 177 -5.23 -6.27 -22.39
C ALA A 177 -5.88 -7.45 -21.66
N TYR A 178 -5.09 -8.47 -21.31
CA TYR A 178 -5.58 -9.66 -20.62
C TYR A 178 -6.16 -9.33 -19.23
N THR A 179 -5.40 -8.59 -18.40
CA THR A 179 -5.86 -8.23 -17.07
C THR A 179 -7.04 -7.26 -17.09
N SER A 180 -7.13 -6.39 -18.10
CA SER A 180 -8.30 -5.52 -18.32
C SER A 180 -9.54 -6.33 -18.70
N ALA A 181 -9.41 -7.28 -19.61
CA ALA A 181 -10.49 -8.20 -19.97
C ALA A 181 -10.97 -9.01 -18.74
N GLN A 182 -10.02 -9.49 -17.91
CA GLN A 182 -10.33 -10.21 -16.67
C GLN A 182 -11.09 -9.32 -15.68
N SER A 183 -10.71 -8.06 -15.54
CA SER A 183 -11.39 -7.09 -14.70
C SER A 183 -12.82 -6.85 -15.20
N LEU A 184 -13.00 -6.55 -16.49
CA LEU A 184 -14.33 -6.35 -17.10
C LEU A 184 -15.23 -7.57 -16.89
N TYR A 185 -14.73 -8.77 -17.20
CA TYR A 185 -15.48 -10.02 -17.00
C TYR A 185 -15.95 -10.21 -15.55
N SER A 186 -15.04 -9.98 -14.59
CA SER A 186 -15.33 -10.15 -13.16
C SER A 186 -16.32 -9.12 -12.61
N MET A 187 -16.48 -7.97 -13.30
CA MET A 187 -17.37 -6.89 -12.88
C MET A 187 -18.79 -7.02 -13.45
N ILE A 188 -18.99 -7.82 -14.51
CA ILE A 188 -20.32 -8.01 -15.13
C ILE A 188 -21.41 -8.34 -14.08
N PRO A 189 -21.23 -9.31 -13.16
CA PRO A 189 -22.27 -9.64 -12.19
C PRO A 189 -22.68 -8.47 -11.30
N ARG A 190 -21.70 -7.61 -10.98
CA ARG A 190 -21.91 -6.47 -10.08
C ARG A 190 -22.55 -5.27 -10.78
N THR A 191 -22.19 -5.02 -12.04
CA THR A 191 -22.64 -3.84 -12.79
C THR A 191 -23.93 -4.10 -13.56
N GLN A 192 -24.17 -5.34 -14.00
CA GLN A 192 -25.33 -5.72 -14.81
C GLN A 192 -26.35 -6.56 -14.02
N GLU A 193 -26.12 -6.77 -12.71
CA GLU A 193 -26.98 -7.55 -11.82
C GLU A 193 -27.33 -8.96 -12.32
N ARG A 194 -26.50 -9.51 -13.19
CA ARG A 194 -26.65 -10.85 -13.77
C ARG A 194 -25.29 -11.50 -13.99
N LYS A 195 -25.27 -12.84 -14.05
CA LYS A 195 -24.05 -13.57 -14.42
C LYS A 195 -23.62 -13.23 -15.84
N ALA A 196 -22.31 -13.33 -16.12
CA ALA A 196 -21.82 -13.23 -17.48
C ALA A 196 -22.51 -14.31 -18.35
N PRO A 197 -23.03 -13.95 -19.55
CA PRO A 197 -23.77 -14.87 -20.41
C PRO A 197 -22.85 -15.83 -21.19
N PHE A 198 -21.55 -15.79 -20.94
CA PHE A 198 -20.50 -16.60 -21.56
C PHE A 198 -19.46 -17.02 -20.52
N THR A 199 -18.73 -18.09 -20.81
CA THR A 199 -17.63 -18.59 -19.97
C THR A 199 -16.32 -17.89 -20.31
N LYS A 200 -15.32 -18.00 -19.40
CA LYS A 200 -13.97 -17.50 -19.68
C LYS A 200 -13.36 -18.18 -20.91
N ASP A 201 -13.52 -19.50 -21.04
CA ASP A 201 -12.93 -20.27 -22.13
C ASP A 201 -13.45 -19.85 -23.53
N GLU A 202 -14.65 -19.25 -23.60
CA GLU A 202 -15.22 -18.72 -24.86
C GLU A 202 -14.61 -17.38 -25.28
N VAL A 203 -14.03 -16.62 -24.36
CA VAL A 203 -13.62 -15.21 -24.62
C VAL A 203 -12.15 -14.96 -24.38
N PHE A 204 -11.48 -15.74 -23.51
CA PHE A 204 -10.06 -15.53 -23.22
C PHE A 204 -9.19 -16.40 -24.14
N PRO A 205 -8.19 -15.81 -24.80
CA PRO A 205 -7.23 -16.59 -25.55
C PRO A 205 -6.40 -17.47 -24.62
N SER A 206 -5.98 -18.65 -25.11
CA SER A 206 -4.96 -19.43 -24.45
C SER A 206 -3.67 -18.61 -24.38
N VAL A 207 -3.18 -18.37 -23.18
CA VAL A 207 -1.94 -17.63 -22.98
C VAL A 207 -0.82 -18.54 -22.52
N SER A 208 0.37 -18.33 -23.05
CA SER A 208 1.57 -18.98 -22.50
C SER A 208 1.88 -18.38 -21.14
N ASN A 209 2.42 -19.18 -20.22
CA ASN A 209 2.90 -18.69 -18.93
C ASN A 209 3.85 -17.51 -19.06
N GLY A 210 4.61 -17.40 -20.16
CA GLY A 210 5.50 -16.30 -20.44
C GLY A 210 4.85 -14.93 -20.58
N LEU A 211 3.53 -14.84 -20.77
CA LEU A 211 2.84 -13.55 -20.83
C LEU A 211 2.98 -12.79 -19.50
N PHE A 212 2.89 -13.48 -18.38
CA PHE A 212 2.95 -12.89 -17.04
C PHE A 212 4.29 -13.14 -16.35
N ASP A 213 5.04 -14.17 -16.77
CA ASP A 213 6.33 -14.53 -16.20
C ASP A 213 7.48 -13.70 -16.79
N ASN A 214 7.36 -12.39 -16.73
CA ASN A 214 8.38 -11.46 -17.22
C ASN A 214 8.41 -10.15 -16.43
N GLU A 215 9.58 -9.51 -16.39
CA GLU A 215 9.85 -8.30 -15.61
C GLU A 215 9.04 -7.06 -16.04
N ARG A 216 8.48 -7.04 -17.26
CA ARG A 216 7.68 -5.91 -17.76
C ARG A 216 6.21 -6.04 -17.40
N ALA A 217 5.66 -7.24 -17.54
CA ALA A 217 4.28 -7.51 -17.16
C ALA A 217 4.03 -7.24 -15.68
N ILE A 218 4.98 -7.62 -14.80
CA ILE A 218 4.84 -7.43 -13.35
C ILE A 218 4.82 -5.96 -12.91
N LEU A 219 5.21 -5.03 -13.77
CA LEU A 219 5.08 -3.59 -13.50
C LEU A 219 3.61 -3.14 -13.42
N LEU A 220 2.72 -3.85 -14.12
CA LEU A 220 1.29 -3.58 -14.06
C LEU A 220 0.70 -4.01 -12.71
N PRO A 221 0.08 -3.10 -11.95
CA PRO A 221 -0.62 -3.47 -10.71
C PRO A 221 -1.68 -4.55 -10.93
N SER A 222 -2.38 -4.51 -12.07
CA SER A 222 -3.39 -5.51 -12.45
C SER A 222 -2.79 -6.90 -12.66
N VAL A 223 -1.58 -7.01 -13.19
CA VAL A 223 -0.85 -8.29 -13.33
C VAL A 223 -0.43 -8.83 -11.97
N ARG A 224 0.08 -7.96 -11.08
CA ARG A 224 0.42 -8.35 -9.70
C ARG A 224 -0.78 -8.94 -8.98
N GLN A 225 -1.92 -8.25 -9.05
CA GLN A 225 -3.17 -8.71 -8.44
C GLN A 225 -3.68 -10.00 -9.09
N PHE A 226 -3.56 -10.12 -10.42
CA PHE A 226 -3.96 -11.33 -11.14
C PHE A 226 -3.14 -12.54 -10.67
N ILE A 227 -1.80 -12.44 -10.66
CA ILE A 227 -0.92 -13.53 -10.21
C ILE A 227 -1.17 -13.84 -8.73
N TYR A 228 -1.26 -12.81 -7.88
CA TYR A 228 -1.57 -13.01 -6.47
C TYR A 228 -2.89 -13.76 -6.26
N ALA A 229 -3.96 -13.36 -6.98
CA ALA A 229 -5.25 -14.05 -6.89
C ALA A 229 -5.17 -15.50 -7.37
N GLU A 230 -4.41 -15.78 -8.42
CA GLU A 230 -4.17 -17.15 -8.91
C GLU A 230 -3.47 -18.02 -7.86
N ILE A 231 -2.47 -17.47 -7.17
CA ILE A 231 -1.75 -18.17 -6.08
C ILE A 231 -2.68 -18.35 -4.88
N ALA A 232 -3.38 -17.31 -4.46
CA ALA A 232 -4.28 -17.35 -3.30
C ALA A 232 -5.47 -18.30 -3.48
N THR A 233 -5.90 -18.53 -4.72
CA THR A 233 -7.02 -19.45 -5.06
C THR A 233 -6.55 -20.82 -5.55
N SER A 234 -5.28 -21.15 -5.41
CA SER A 234 -4.68 -22.41 -5.89
C SER A 234 -5.14 -23.68 -5.13
N GLY A 235 -5.94 -23.53 -4.08
CA GLY A 235 -6.46 -24.64 -3.28
C GLY A 235 -5.50 -25.12 -2.18
N VAL A 236 -4.35 -24.45 -2.00
CA VAL A 236 -3.45 -24.71 -0.87
C VAL A 236 -3.60 -23.64 0.21
N SER A 237 -3.25 -23.97 1.44
CA SER A 237 -3.23 -23.05 2.57
C SER A 237 -1.87 -23.11 3.28
N GLY A 238 -1.46 -21.97 3.85
CA GLY A 238 -0.15 -21.81 4.49
C GLY A 238 0.84 -21.05 3.58
N LEU A 239 1.63 -20.20 4.21
CA LEU A 239 2.57 -19.32 3.51
C LEU A 239 3.59 -20.10 2.68
N ASP A 240 4.19 -21.14 3.24
CA ASP A 240 5.16 -22.01 2.57
C ASP A 240 4.59 -22.69 1.31
N LYS A 241 3.34 -23.14 1.36
CA LYS A 241 2.67 -23.79 0.22
C LYS A 241 2.29 -22.80 -0.87
N LEU A 242 1.79 -21.62 -0.49
CA LEU A 242 1.49 -20.54 -1.46
C LEU A 242 2.75 -20.10 -2.19
N LEU A 243 3.86 -19.89 -1.47
CA LEU A 243 5.15 -19.59 -2.06
C LEU A 243 5.67 -20.75 -2.91
N GLY A 244 5.46 -21.99 -2.49
CA GLY A 244 5.78 -23.18 -3.29
C GLY A 244 5.11 -23.16 -4.66
N VAL A 245 3.80 -22.89 -4.72
CA VAL A 245 3.04 -22.75 -5.97
C VAL A 245 3.59 -21.59 -6.83
N LEU A 246 3.89 -20.45 -6.20
CA LEU A 246 4.47 -19.30 -6.91
C LEU A 246 5.81 -19.66 -7.57
N TYR A 247 6.73 -20.28 -6.83
CA TYR A 247 8.06 -20.63 -7.31
C TYR A 247 8.07 -21.80 -8.31
N GLU A 248 7.07 -22.66 -8.27
CA GLU A 248 6.86 -23.70 -9.26
C GLU A 248 6.38 -23.12 -10.60
N ARG A 249 5.38 -22.24 -10.57
CA ARG A 249 4.71 -21.72 -11.78
C ARG A 249 5.48 -20.62 -12.48
N TYR A 250 6.13 -19.73 -11.74
CA TYR A 250 6.82 -18.55 -12.26
C TYR A 250 8.34 -18.69 -12.10
N LYS A 251 9.11 -18.31 -13.15
CA LYS A 251 10.58 -18.43 -13.16
C LYS A 251 11.28 -17.06 -13.12
N CYS A 252 10.61 -16.01 -13.58
CA CYS A 252 11.14 -14.65 -13.53
C CYS A 252 11.31 -14.20 -12.09
N GLU A 253 12.53 -13.80 -11.73
CA GLU A 253 12.89 -13.38 -10.36
C GLU A 253 12.07 -12.17 -9.91
N ALA A 254 11.87 -11.17 -10.79
CA ALA A 254 11.07 -9.99 -10.48
C ALA A 254 9.60 -10.34 -10.17
N VAL A 255 9.04 -11.32 -10.87
CA VAL A 255 7.66 -11.80 -10.61
C VAL A 255 7.59 -12.49 -9.25
N ARG A 256 8.54 -13.41 -8.99
CA ARG A 256 8.61 -14.13 -7.71
C ARG A 256 8.78 -13.18 -6.54
N ALA A 257 9.74 -12.25 -6.62
CA ALA A 257 10.00 -11.30 -5.55
C ALA A 257 8.78 -10.42 -5.25
N THR A 258 8.16 -9.83 -6.29
CA THR A 258 7.02 -8.93 -6.12
C THR A 258 5.78 -9.64 -5.57
N VAL A 259 5.48 -10.85 -6.06
CA VAL A 259 4.30 -11.59 -5.60
C VAL A 259 4.55 -12.26 -4.25
N ALA A 260 5.79 -12.72 -3.97
CA ALA A 260 6.14 -13.23 -2.64
C ALA A 260 5.96 -12.15 -1.57
N ASP A 261 6.37 -10.90 -1.86
CA ASP A 261 6.14 -9.75 -0.99
C ASP A 261 4.64 -9.61 -0.64
N MET A 262 3.76 -9.61 -1.64
CA MET A 262 2.31 -9.53 -1.43
C MET A 262 1.75 -10.70 -0.60
N VAL A 263 2.25 -11.92 -0.81
CA VAL A 263 1.81 -13.11 -0.09
C VAL A 263 2.27 -13.07 1.36
N VAL A 264 3.52 -12.67 1.61
CA VAL A 264 4.07 -12.56 2.97
C VAL A 264 3.41 -11.40 3.74
N GLU A 265 3.26 -10.22 3.13
CA GLU A 265 2.58 -9.08 3.76
C GLU A 265 1.12 -9.45 4.11
N ARG A 266 0.43 -10.17 3.24
CA ARG A 266 -0.91 -10.66 3.56
C ARG A 266 -0.93 -11.64 4.73
N PHE A 267 0.05 -12.53 4.81
CA PHE A 267 0.22 -13.41 5.96
C PHE A 267 0.44 -12.60 7.24
N LEU A 268 1.37 -11.63 7.22
CA LEU A 268 1.67 -10.80 8.37
C LEU A 268 0.45 -10.00 8.85
N THR A 269 -0.35 -9.44 7.95
CA THR A 269 -1.55 -8.66 8.30
C THR A 269 -2.69 -9.51 8.86
N GLN A 270 -2.71 -10.81 8.60
CA GLN A 270 -3.79 -11.72 9.02
C GLN A 270 -3.40 -12.66 10.16
N TYR A 271 -2.13 -12.63 10.59
CA TYR A 271 -1.65 -13.53 11.63
C TYR A 271 -2.18 -13.15 13.00
N ASP A 272 -2.63 -14.15 13.77
CA ASP A 272 -3.03 -13.95 15.16
C ASP A 272 -1.81 -14.02 16.09
N TYR A 273 -1.15 -12.89 16.23
CA TYR A 273 0.06 -12.76 17.07
C TYR A 273 -0.19 -13.07 18.55
N ALA A 274 -1.41 -12.87 19.02
CA ALA A 274 -1.75 -13.07 20.43
C ALA A 274 -1.84 -14.55 20.80
N SER A 275 -2.23 -15.41 19.85
CA SER A 275 -2.44 -16.83 20.13
C SER A 275 -1.15 -17.65 20.10
N ASP A 276 -0.22 -17.39 19.17
CA ASP A 276 1.03 -18.15 19.01
C ASP A 276 2.14 -17.34 18.38
N PHE A 277 2.71 -16.41 19.13
CA PHE A 277 3.79 -15.56 18.62
C PHE A 277 5.07 -16.33 18.30
N ASP A 278 5.52 -17.18 19.21
CA ASP A 278 6.82 -17.86 19.06
C ASP A 278 6.74 -18.94 17.96
N GLY A 279 5.66 -19.70 17.89
CA GLY A 279 5.46 -20.68 16.82
C GLY A 279 5.34 -20.01 15.44
N GLY A 280 4.63 -18.88 15.34
CA GLY A 280 4.55 -18.08 14.13
C GLY A 280 5.88 -17.49 13.70
N LEU A 281 6.69 -17.00 14.65
CA LEU A 281 8.03 -16.50 14.38
C LEU A 281 8.96 -17.59 13.85
N ASP A 282 8.94 -18.78 14.46
CA ASP A 282 9.78 -19.91 14.03
C ASP A 282 9.33 -20.44 12.65
N TYR A 283 8.02 -20.44 12.40
CA TYR A 283 7.47 -20.75 11.09
C TYR A 283 7.95 -19.75 10.03
N LEU A 284 7.83 -18.46 10.30
CA LEU A 284 8.26 -17.40 9.37
C LEU A 284 9.76 -17.45 9.10
N LYS A 285 10.60 -17.63 10.13
CA LYS A 285 12.06 -17.78 9.96
C LYS A 285 12.41 -18.95 9.03
N ARG A 286 11.73 -20.09 9.16
CA ARG A 286 11.91 -21.23 8.27
C ARG A 286 11.53 -20.87 6.84
N VAL A 287 10.36 -20.25 6.62
CA VAL A 287 9.91 -19.83 5.29
C VAL A 287 10.86 -18.82 4.66
N VAL A 288 11.30 -17.81 5.41
CA VAL A 288 12.27 -16.81 4.93
C VAL A 288 13.57 -17.48 4.47
N LYS A 289 14.06 -18.47 5.20
CA LYS A 289 15.24 -19.24 4.84
C LYS A 289 15.01 -20.12 3.60
N ASP A 290 13.93 -20.89 3.57
CA ASP A 290 13.65 -21.88 2.52
C ASP A 290 13.42 -21.23 1.15
N PHE A 291 12.85 -20.02 1.13
CA PHE A 291 12.61 -19.24 -0.11
C PHE A 291 13.62 -18.11 -0.34
N ALA A 292 14.67 -18.03 0.48
CA ALA A 292 15.71 -16.97 0.41
C ALA A 292 15.11 -15.55 0.41
N LEU A 293 14.07 -15.33 1.23
CA LEU A 293 13.40 -14.04 1.34
C LEU A 293 14.20 -13.05 2.20
N SER A 294 13.84 -11.79 2.17
CA SER A 294 14.45 -10.76 2.99
C SER A 294 14.13 -10.94 4.48
N ASN A 295 15.12 -10.71 5.35
CA ASN A 295 14.94 -10.75 6.79
C ASN A 295 14.02 -9.62 7.31
N HIS A 296 13.74 -8.58 6.52
CA HIS A 296 12.85 -7.50 6.94
C HIS A 296 11.43 -8.00 7.32
N TYR A 297 10.99 -9.14 6.79
CA TYR A 297 9.72 -9.76 7.21
C TYR A 297 9.76 -10.26 8.65
N ILE A 298 10.93 -10.77 9.08
CA ILE A 298 11.14 -11.16 10.48
C ILE A 298 11.12 -9.91 11.36
N ASP A 299 11.79 -8.84 10.92
CA ASP A 299 11.80 -7.56 11.64
C ASP A 299 10.39 -6.97 11.74
N ASN A 300 9.59 -7.04 10.66
CA ASN A 300 8.19 -6.64 10.66
C ASN A 300 7.34 -7.48 11.62
N TYR A 301 7.52 -8.81 11.61
CA TYR A 301 6.85 -9.70 12.56
C TYR A 301 7.17 -9.33 14.01
N MET A 302 8.45 -9.07 14.29
CA MET A 302 8.93 -8.73 15.64
C MET A 302 8.33 -7.42 16.18
N LYS A 303 7.94 -6.49 15.33
CA LYS A 303 7.23 -5.26 15.76
C LYS A 303 5.92 -5.56 16.50
N HIS A 304 5.28 -6.66 16.18
CA HIS A 304 4.01 -7.08 16.80
C HIS A 304 4.18 -7.71 18.19
N LYS A 305 5.43 -7.88 18.66
CA LYS A 305 5.69 -8.43 20.00
C LYS A 305 5.03 -7.62 21.12
N ALA A 306 4.89 -6.32 20.94
CA ALA A 306 4.23 -5.43 21.89
C ALA A 306 2.71 -5.64 22.03
N MET A 307 2.09 -6.38 21.08
CA MET A 307 0.64 -6.67 21.07
C MET A 307 0.24 -7.91 21.89
N ILE A 308 1.23 -8.68 22.35
CA ILE A 308 0.97 -9.94 23.05
C ILE A 308 0.60 -9.63 24.50
N VAL A 309 -0.47 -10.25 24.99
CA VAL A 309 -0.81 -10.19 26.42
C VAL A 309 0.38 -10.68 27.25
N GLY A 310 0.80 -9.87 28.22
CA GLY A 310 2.01 -10.11 29.02
C GLY A 310 3.28 -9.46 28.48
N ALA A 311 3.26 -8.83 27.28
CA ALA A 311 4.39 -8.04 26.78
C ALA A 311 4.61 -6.79 27.63
N ASP A 312 5.88 -6.40 27.79
CA ASP A 312 6.24 -5.15 28.45
C ASP A 312 5.81 -3.93 27.63
N PHE A 313 5.56 -2.82 28.30
CA PHE A 313 5.40 -1.54 27.61
C PHE A 313 6.66 -1.23 26.78
N PRO A 314 6.53 -0.76 25.53
CA PRO A 314 7.68 -0.59 24.64
C PRO A 314 8.72 0.41 25.19
N GLU A 315 9.97 -0.03 25.38
CA GLU A 315 11.06 0.76 25.98
C GLU A 315 11.47 1.99 25.16
N ASN A 316 11.28 1.95 23.83
CA ASN A 316 11.73 3.03 22.93
C ASN A 316 10.72 4.17 22.77
N VAL A 317 9.55 4.08 23.40
CA VAL A 317 8.52 5.11 23.31
C VAL A 317 8.86 6.27 24.25
N VAL A 318 8.97 7.47 23.70
CA VAL A 318 9.24 8.69 24.46
C VAL A 318 7.95 9.46 24.69
N LEU A 319 7.38 9.29 25.88
CA LEU A 319 6.21 10.04 26.31
C LEU A 319 6.62 11.38 26.96
N VAL A 320 5.88 12.45 26.65
CA VAL A 320 6.13 13.79 27.17
C VAL A 320 4.84 14.39 27.71
N ASP A 321 4.90 15.00 28.91
CA ASP A 321 3.76 15.70 29.51
C ASP A 321 3.51 17.09 28.87
N ALA A 322 2.42 17.76 29.26
CA ALA A 322 2.09 19.09 28.76
C ALA A 322 3.10 20.19 29.12
N LYS A 323 3.96 19.93 30.09
CA LYS A 323 5.04 20.84 30.52
C LYS A 323 6.36 20.58 29.78
N GLY A 324 6.42 19.52 28.99
CA GLY A 324 7.61 19.13 28.22
C GLY A 324 8.53 18.15 28.96
N ASN A 325 8.14 17.64 30.11
CA ASN A 325 8.93 16.65 30.82
C ASN A 325 8.72 15.25 30.25
N LYS A 326 9.79 14.48 30.14
CA LYS A 326 9.70 13.05 29.80
C LYS A 326 9.04 12.29 30.96
N VAL A 327 8.11 11.42 30.62
CA VAL A 327 7.41 10.56 31.57
C VAL A 327 7.78 9.10 31.25
N ASP A 328 8.38 8.43 32.23
CA ASP A 328 8.63 7.00 32.15
C ASP A 328 7.36 6.24 32.50
N PHE A 329 7.05 5.19 31.73
CA PHE A 329 5.85 4.39 31.95
C PHE A 329 5.86 3.68 33.33
N SER A 330 7.04 3.39 33.86
CA SER A 330 7.21 2.85 35.22
C SER A 330 6.64 3.75 36.35
N THR A 331 6.37 5.04 36.04
CA THR A 331 5.66 5.96 36.97
C THR A 331 4.28 5.42 37.36
N PHE A 332 3.68 4.56 36.54
CA PHE A 332 2.36 3.97 36.75
C PHE A 332 2.42 2.56 37.37
N GLU A 333 3.59 2.03 37.65
CA GLU A 333 3.72 0.71 38.31
C GLU A 333 2.90 0.61 39.58
N GLY A 334 2.34 -0.58 39.84
CA GLY A 334 1.44 -0.83 40.97
C GLY A 334 -0.03 -0.54 40.67
N LYS A 335 -0.35 0.03 39.54
CA LYS A 335 -1.73 0.27 39.05
C LYS A 335 -1.99 -0.38 37.72
N TYR A 336 -3.24 -0.71 37.43
CA TYR A 336 -3.68 -0.96 36.07
C TYR A 336 -3.74 0.36 35.32
N VAL A 337 -3.26 0.37 34.08
CA VAL A 337 -3.20 1.59 33.26
C VAL A 337 -4.14 1.41 32.06
N TYR A 338 -5.25 2.15 32.07
CA TYR A 338 -6.13 2.24 30.90
C TYR A 338 -5.63 3.38 30.02
N ILE A 339 -5.13 3.03 28.82
CA ILE A 339 -4.57 3.99 27.86
C ILE A 339 -5.61 4.29 26.79
N ASP A 340 -5.80 5.58 26.54
CA ASP A 340 -6.56 6.15 25.41
C ASP A 340 -5.57 6.73 24.39
N LEU A 341 -5.50 6.14 23.19
CA LEU A 341 -4.71 6.67 22.08
C LEU A 341 -5.61 7.57 21.23
N TRP A 342 -5.26 8.85 21.15
CA TRP A 342 -6.09 9.88 20.55
C TRP A 342 -5.29 10.95 19.80
N ALA A 343 -5.95 11.91 19.16
CA ALA A 343 -5.34 13.11 18.60
C ALA A 343 -6.31 14.29 18.57
N SER A 344 -5.78 15.51 18.54
CA SER A 344 -6.55 16.76 18.50
C SER A 344 -7.47 16.88 17.26
N TRP A 345 -7.03 16.32 16.15
CA TRP A 345 -7.76 16.29 14.87
C TRP A 345 -8.74 15.11 14.74
N CYS A 346 -8.71 14.16 15.68
CA CYS A 346 -9.56 12.98 15.66
C CYS A 346 -10.94 13.27 16.24
N GLY A 347 -11.93 13.58 15.40
CA GLY A 347 -13.30 13.86 15.83
C GLY A 347 -13.95 12.74 16.65
N PRO A 348 -13.86 11.46 16.25
CA PRO A 348 -14.36 10.33 17.05
C PRO A 348 -13.68 10.25 18.43
N CYS A 349 -12.37 10.52 18.54
CA CYS A 349 -11.64 10.52 19.82
C CYS A 349 -12.19 11.59 20.77
N CYS A 350 -12.39 12.82 20.26
CA CYS A 350 -12.95 13.92 21.05
C CYS A 350 -14.35 13.60 21.61
N LYS A 351 -15.12 12.72 20.96
CA LYS A 351 -16.43 12.28 21.45
C LYS A 351 -16.34 11.30 22.61
N GLU A 352 -15.22 10.58 22.75
CA GLU A 352 -14.98 9.66 23.87
C GLU A 352 -14.59 10.41 25.17
N VAL A 353 -14.00 11.61 25.07
CA VAL A 353 -13.48 12.36 26.21
C VAL A 353 -14.49 12.57 27.36
N PRO A 354 -15.75 13.00 27.12
CA PRO A 354 -16.72 13.17 28.21
C PRO A 354 -17.02 11.86 28.97
N TYR A 355 -17.05 10.73 28.24
CA TYR A 355 -17.28 9.42 28.85
C TYR A 355 -16.05 8.95 29.63
N LEU A 356 -14.85 9.22 29.11
CA LEU A 356 -13.60 8.93 29.80
C LEU A 356 -13.49 9.70 31.12
N GLN A 357 -13.75 11.02 31.11
CA GLN A 357 -13.74 11.86 32.31
C GLN A 357 -14.77 11.43 33.36
N ALA A 358 -15.98 11.02 32.92
CA ALA A 358 -16.98 10.50 33.83
C ALA A 358 -16.51 9.19 34.49
N LEU A 359 -15.94 8.29 33.71
CA LEU A 359 -15.43 6.99 34.18
C LEU A 359 -14.22 7.17 35.12
N GLU A 360 -13.30 8.07 34.78
CA GLU A 360 -12.15 8.43 35.62
C GLU A 360 -12.60 8.92 37.00
N LYS A 361 -13.59 9.81 37.05
CA LYS A 361 -14.18 10.30 38.28
C LYS A 361 -14.85 9.20 39.11
N GLU A 362 -15.55 8.27 38.42
CA GLU A 362 -16.26 7.17 39.10
C GLU A 362 -15.31 6.13 39.71
N LEU A 363 -14.11 5.98 39.14
CA LEU A 363 -13.09 5.04 39.58
C LEU A 363 -11.92 5.71 40.33
N GLU A 364 -12.07 6.99 40.69
CA GLU A 364 -11.05 7.76 41.43
C GLU A 364 -10.66 7.07 42.75
N GLY A 365 -9.37 7.00 43.00
CA GLY A 365 -8.81 6.35 44.23
C GLY A 365 -8.74 4.82 44.13
N GLY A 366 -9.23 4.21 43.06
CA GLY A 366 -9.12 2.78 42.80
C GLY A 366 -7.74 2.34 42.31
N ASP A 367 -7.69 1.11 41.76
CA ASP A 367 -6.47 0.50 41.26
C ASP A 367 -6.20 0.78 39.77
N VAL A 368 -7.08 1.54 39.11
CA VAL A 368 -6.95 1.89 37.71
C VAL A 368 -6.54 3.35 37.56
N VAL A 369 -5.51 3.60 36.76
CA VAL A 369 -5.06 4.93 36.33
C VAL A 369 -5.40 5.11 34.85
N PHE A 370 -5.95 6.27 34.52
CA PHE A 370 -6.26 6.64 33.13
C PHE A 370 -5.14 7.50 32.58
N VAL A 371 -4.68 7.18 31.36
CA VAL A 371 -3.61 7.88 30.66
C VAL A 371 -4.04 8.13 29.24
N SER A 372 -4.21 9.39 28.85
CA SER A 372 -4.48 9.75 27.46
C SER A 372 -3.16 10.08 26.75
N ILE A 373 -2.84 9.34 25.70
CA ILE A 373 -1.61 9.53 24.90
C ILE A 373 -2.00 10.04 23.53
N SER A 374 -1.61 11.28 23.23
CA SER A 374 -1.83 11.90 21.92
C SER A 374 -0.74 11.46 20.94
N VAL A 375 -1.14 11.22 19.69
CA VAL A 375 -0.26 10.98 18.55
C VAL A 375 -0.14 12.21 17.65
N ASP A 376 -0.44 13.39 18.17
CA ASP A 376 -0.24 14.65 17.45
C ASP A 376 1.25 14.91 17.22
N THR A 377 1.61 15.33 16.02
CA THR A 377 2.94 15.87 15.73
C THR A 377 3.08 17.33 16.16
N ASP A 378 1.96 18.04 16.32
CA ASP A 378 1.89 19.43 16.78
C ASP A 378 1.44 19.50 18.25
N ALA A 379 2.40 19.74 19.14
CA ALA A 379 2.15 19.84 20.59
C ALA A 379 1.27 21.03 20.98
N GLU A 380 1.27 22.12 20.22
CA GLU A 380 0.43 23.28 20.53
C GLU A 380 -1.02 23.02 20.13
N ALA A 381 -1.26 22.34 19.00
CA ALA A 381 -2.60 21.88 18.63
C ALA A 381 -3.17 20.90 19.67
N TRP A 382 -2.34 19.96 20.16
CA TRP A 382 -2.70 19.05 21.25
C TRP A 382 -3.09 19.81 22.53
N LYS A 383 -2.26 20.75 23.00
CA LYS A 383 -2.54 21.54 24.22
C LYS A 383 -3.82 22.36 24.08
N ALA A 384 -3.98 23.05 22.94
CA ALA A 384 -5.20 23.83 22.69
C ALA A 384 -6.45 22.96 22.69
N LYS A 385 -6.37 21.72 22.16
CA LYS A 385 -7.49 20.79 22.16
C LYS A 385 -7.80 20.27 23.57
N MET A 386 -6.78 19.95 24.37
CA MET A 386 -6.97 19.56 25.78
C MET A 386 -7.67 20.66 26.58
N GLU A 387 -7.26 21.92 26.40
CA GLU A 387 -7.91 23.06 27.03
C GLU A 387 -9.39 23.19 26.59
N GLN A 388 -9.63 23.11 25.27
CA GLN A 388 -11.00 23.15 24.71
C GLN A 388 -11.90 22.07 25.29
N LEU A 389 -11.39 20.86 25.51
CA LEU A 389 -12.12 19.69 26.01
C LEU A 389 -12.05 19.57 27.55
N ASN A 390 -11.40 20.52 28.22
CA ASN A 390 -11.19 20.52 29.68
C ASN A 390 -10.58 19.19 30.17
N MET A 391 -9.58 18.68 29.45
CA MET A 391 -8.88 17.43 29.81
C MET A 391 -7.88 17.66 30.93
N HIS A 392 -7.92 16.77 31.91
CA HIS A 392 -7.04 16.78 33.08
C HIS A 392 -6.39 15.41 33.27
N GLY A 393 -5.69 15.20 34.38
CA GLY A 393 -5.06 13.93 34.71
C GLY A 393 -3.77 13.68 33.90
N ASN A 394 -3.52 12.42 33.57
CA ASN A 394 -2.28 12.02 32.90
C ASN A 394 -2.40 12.20 31.38
N GLN A 395 -2.06 13.38 30.92
CA GLN A 395 -2.06 13.75 29.52
C GLN A 395 -0.65 13.73 28.95
N LEU A 396 -0.38 12.84 28.01
CA LEU A 396 0.93 12.62 27.41
C LEU A 396 0.86 12.74 25.90
N ILE A 397 1.99 12.98 25.28
CA ILE A 397 2.14 12.99 23.81
C ILE A 397 3.29 12.08 23.39
N ASP A 398 3.02 11.27 22.37
CA ASP A 398 3.99 10.48 21.59
C ASP A 398 4.11 11.12 20.21
N ARG A 399 5.04 12.08 20.06
CA ARG A 399 5.17 12.89 18.83
C ARG A 399 5.57 12.10 17.61
N ASP A 400 6.28 11.03 17.81
CA ASP A 400 6.85 10.22 16.74
C ASP A 400 5.88 9.11 16.31
N GLY A 401 4.79 8.90 17.07
CA GLY A 401 3.78 7.86 16.83
C GLY A 401 4.33 6.44 17.05
N GLU A 402 5.43 6.30 17.77
CA GLU A 402 6.12 5.03 17.98
C GLU A 402 5.23 4.01 18.70
N LEU A 403 4.43 4.45 19.67
CA LEU A 403 3.54 3.55 20.41
C LEU A 403 2.48 2.94 19.47
N CYS A 404 1.87 3.75 18.62
CA CYS A 404 0.92 3.25 17.59
C CYS A 404 1.60 2.28 16.63
N ASN A 405 2.82 2.60 16.17
CA ASN A 405 3.57 1.73 15.28
C ASN A 405 3.88 0.38 15.95
N MET A 406 4.36 0.39 17.19
CA MET A 406 4.72 -0.83 17.93
C MET A 406 3.51 -1.68 18.32
N LEU A 407 2.37 -1.04 18.59
CA LEU A 407 1.10 -1.71 18.85
C LEU A 407 0.31 -2.00 17.56
N ASN A 408 0.86 -1.72 16.39
CA ASN A 408 0.18 -1.88 15.08
C ASN A 408 -1.23 -1.29 15.06
N VAL A 409 -1.39 -0.08 15.60
CA VAL A 409 -2.68 0.61 15.65
C VAL A 409 -2.95 1.28 14.32
N GLU A 410 -3.89 0.73 13.54
CA GLU A 410 -4.25 1.25 12.22
C GLU A 410 -5.15 2.49 12.29
N GLY A 411 -5.77 2.75 13.43
CA GLY A 411 -6.69 3.89 13.59
C GLY A 411 -7.05 4.18 15.03
N ILE A 412 -7.32 5.47 15.30
CA ILE A 412 -7.73 5.98 16.61
C ILE A 412 -9.23 6.43 16.56
N PRO A 413 -9.96 6.41 17.69
CA PRO A 413 -9.50 6.09 19.06
C PRO A 413 -9.20 4.60 19.24
N PHE A 414 -8.16 4.29 20.00
CA PHE A 414 -7.77 2.93 20.34
C PHE A 414 -7.42 2.83 21.82
N PHE A 415 -7.75 1.69 22.44
CA PHE A 415 -7.63 1.55 23.90
C PHE A 415 -6.91 0.27 24.25
N VAL A 416 -6.01 0.36 25.24
CA VAL A 416 -5.28 -0.80 25.79
C VAL A 416 -5.23 -0.72 27.30
N VAL A 417 -5.07 -1.88 27.95
CA VAL A 417 -4.87 -1.93 29.41
C VAL A 417 -3.53 -2.61 29.71
N TYR A 418 -2.73 -1.99 30.53
CA TYR A 418 -1.53 -2.59 31.11
C TYR A 418 -1.78 -2.95 32.58
N ASP A 419 -1.16 -4.04 33.03
CA ASP A 419 -1.27 -4.51 34.42
C ASP A 419 -0.35 -3.73 35.37
N LYS A 420 -0.44 -4.08 36.68
CA LYS A 420 0.35 -3.46 37.76
C LYS A 420 1.86 -3.61 37.61
N LYS A 421 2.33 -4.46 36.69
CA LYS A 421 3.75 -4.69 36.38
C LYS A 421 4.18 -4.04 35.05
N GLY A 422 3.32 -3.21 34.45
CA GLY A 422 3.57 -2.61 33.17
C GLY A 422 3.51 -3.57 31.98
N LYS A 423 2.82 -4.71 32.13
CA LYS A 423 2.63 -5.69 31.07
C LYS A 423 1.25 -5.53 30.42
N LEU A 424 1.18 -5.70 29.10
CA LEU A 424 -0.08 -5.62 28.36
C LEU A 424 -1.08 -6.66 28.90
N HIS A 425 -2.18 -6.18 29.43
CA HIS A 425 -3.29 -7.00 29.93
C HIS A 425 -4.36 -7.18 28.85
N THR A 426 -4.76 -6.09 28.16
CA THR A 426 -5.81 -6.15 27.14
C THR A 426 -5.44 -5.26 25.95
N TYR A 427 -5.37 -5.88 24.79
CA TYR A 427 -5.21 -5.19 23.52
C TYR A 427 -6.61 -4.97 22.88
N GLY A 428 -6.90 -3.73 22.47
CA GLY A 428 -8.23 -3.38 21.94
C GLY A 428 -9.32 -3.39 23.02
N ALA A 429 -9.09 -2.72 24.14
CA ALA A 429 -10.07 -2.60 25.24
C ALA A 429 -11.35 -1.87 24.81
N LEU A 430 -12.43 -2.07 25.56
CA LEU A 430 -13.71 -1.39 25.36
C LEU A 430 -13.53 0.14 25.42
N ARG A 431 -14.32 0.85 24.63
CA ARG A 431 -14.35 2.32 24.59
C ARG A 431 -15.03 2.90 25.83
N PRO A 432 -14.68 4.12 26.26
CA PRO A 432 -15.38 4.82 27.34
C PRO A 432 -16.88 4.93 27.13
N SER A 433 -17.33 5.19 25.92
CA SER A 433 -18.75 5.25 25.54
C SER A 433 -19.50 3.91 25.68
N SER A 434 -18.80 2.79 25.91
CA SER A 434 -19.43 1.51 26.26
C SER A 434 -20.10 1.54 27.64
N GLY A 435 -19.70 2.48 28.52
CA GLY A 435 -20.35 2.71 29.82
C GLY A 435 -20.19 1.56 30.82
N ALA A 436 -21.28 1.02 31.33
CA ALA A 436 -21.28 0.00 32.38
C ALA A 436 -20.41 -1.24 32.07
N PRO A 437 -20.38 -1.82 30.85
CA PRO A 437 -19.49 -2.92 30.52
C PRO A 437 -18.03 -2.64 30.73
N LEU A 438 -17.53 -1.45 30.33
CA LEU A 438 -16.14 -1.07 30.56
C LEU A 438 -15.87 -0.86 32.05
N LYS A 439 -16.78 -0.17 32.75
CA LYS A 439 -16.63 0.06 34.20
C LYS A 439 -16.52 -1.25 34.96
N GLN A 440 -17.41 -2.20 34.69
CA GLN A 440 -17.39 -3.54 35.29
C GLN A 440 -16.08 -4.25 35.01
N PHE A 441 -15.65 -4.25 33.73
CA PHE A 441 -14.38 -4.85 33.33
C PHE A 441 -13.19 -4.28 34.11
N LEU A 442 -13.11 -2.94 34.28
CA LEU A 442 -12.01 -2.30 35.00
C LEU A 442 -12.07 -2.55 36.52
N GLN A 443 -13.24 -2.72 37.09
CA GLN A 443 -13.43 -3.08 38.50
C GLN A 443 -13.11 -4.54 38.82
N ASP A 444 -13.27 -5.43 37.84
CA ASP A 444 -13.03 -6.86 37.97
C ASP A 444 -11.53 -7.23 37.69
N LEU A 445 -10.69 -6.27 37.36
CA LEU A 445 -9.25 -6.50 37.17
C LEU A 445 -8.62 -7.01 38.47
N PRO A 446 -7.82 -8.13 38.42
CA PRO A 446 -7.33 -8.85 39.60
C PRO A 446 -6.32 -8.06 40.44
#